data_2b792af67d4612f77ccfc25f02dc9c28
#
_entry.id   2b792af67d4612f77ccfc25f02dc9c28
#
_cell.length_a   1.000
_cell.length_b   1.000
_cell.length_c   1.000
_cell.angle_alpha   90.00
_cell.angle_beta   90.00
_cell.angle_gamma   90.00
#
_symmetry.space_group_name_H-M   'P 1'
#
loop_
_entity.id
_entity.type
_entity.pdbx_description
1 polymer ?
#
loop_
_entity_poly.entity_id
_entity_poly.type
_entity_poly.pdbx_seq_one_letter_code
_entity_poly.pdbx_strand_id
1 'polypeptide(L)'
;MSDAILSLKNVSIYQENKVIISNINLEVKSGEFLYIIGKTGSGKSSFLKTLYADLPLTEGGGSIVDFDLVDLKENNIPFLRRKIGIVFQDFKLLPDRSIKENMLFVLKATGWNDVAAMDAKIEEVLKKVDMDSLSGKMPHQLSGGEQQRVAIARALL
;
A
#
# COMPACT_ATOMS: atom_id res chain seq x y z
N MET A 1 13.23 -6.40 21.73
CA MET A 1 12.23 -5.63 20.97
C MET A 1 11.64 -6.59 19.95
N SER A 2 10.34 -6.63 19.76
CA SER A 2 9.70 -7.57 18.83
C SER A 2 10.06 -7.11 17.40
N ASP A 3 10.62 -8.04 16.57
CA ASP A 3 10.89 -7.77 15.15
C ASP A 3 9.59 -7.73 14.31
N ALA A 4 8.44 -7.59 14.97
CA ALA A 4 7.14 -7.56 14.33
C ALA A 4 6.92 -6.23 13.61
N ILE A 5 6.66 -6.29 12.30
CA ILE A 5 6.26 -5.15 11.48
C ILE A 5 4.76 -4.90 11.51
N LEU A 6 3.97 -5.89 11.90
CA LEU A 6 2.53 -5.80 12.15
C LEU A 6 2.21 -6.58 13.43
N SER A 7 1.48 -5.96 14.34
CA SER A 7 0.96 -6.61 15.55
C SER A 7 -0.47 -6.18 15.80
N LEU A 8 -1.39 -7.13 15.87
CA LEU A 8 -2.81 -6.91 16.17
C LEU A 8 -3.20 -7.77 17.36
N LYS A 9 -3.92 -7.18 18.34
CA LYS A 9 -4.38 -7.86 19.56
C LYS A 9 -5.86 -7.56 19.79
N ASN A 10 -6.68 -8.62 19.77
CA ASN A 10 -8.12 -8.55 19.99
C ASN A 10 -8.82 -7.48 19.13
N VAL A 11 -8.38 -7.34 17.87
CA VAL A 11 -8.86 -6.31 16.97
C VAL A 11 -10.22 -6.71 16.40
N SER A 12 -11.18 -5.79 16.46
CA SER A 12 -12.45 -5.86 15.73
C SER A 12 -12.52 -4.73 14.71
N ILE A 13 -12.94 -5.06 13.49
CA ILE A 13 -13.04 -4.13 12.36
C ILE A 13 -14.52 -3.87 12.09
N TYR A 14 -14.86 -2.61 12.06
CA TYR A 14 -16.20 -2.11 11.81
C TYR A 14 -16.27 -1.40 10.46
N GLN A 15 -17.41 -1.51 9.80
CA GLN A 15 -17.76 -0.65 8.68
C GLN A 15 -19.15 -0.08 8.99
N GLU A 16 -19.22 1.24 9.11
CA GLU A 16 -20.36 1.91 9.73
C GLU A 16 -20.58 1.37 11.16
N ASN A 17 -21.75 0.82 11.47
CA ASN A 17 -22.06 0.23 12.78
C ASN A 17 -22.04 -1.32 12.76
N LYS A 18 -21.52 -1.93 11.71
CA LYS A 18 -21.53 -3.39 11.55
C LYS A 18 -20.13 -3.96 11.78
N VAL A 19 -20.04 -4.96 12.66
CA VAL A 19 -18.81 -5.76 12.82
C VAL A 19 -18.59 -6.57 11.53
N ILE A 20 -17.46 -6.39 10.92
CA ILE A 20 -17.02 -7.13 9.72
C ILE A 20 -16.15 -8.30 10.09
N ILE A 21 -15.18 -8.08 10.97
CA ILE A 21 -14.29 -9.12 11.51
C ILE A 21 -14.12 -8.81 12.99
N SER A 22 -14.04 -9.84 13.83
CA SER A 22 -13.83 -9.71 15.26
C SER A 22 -12.68 -10.59 15.76
N ASN A 23 -12.07 -10.15 16.86
CA ASN A 23 -11.07 -10.91 17.61
C ASN A 23 -9.85 -11.34 16.78
N ILE A 24 -9.33 -10.44 15.96
CA ILE A 24 -8.10 -10.70 15.20
C ILE A 24 -6.91 -10.61 16.16
N ASN A 25 -6.11 -11.67 16.21
CA ASN A 25 -4.81 -11.71 16.84
C ASN A 25 -3.81 -12.15 15.79
N LEU A 26 -2.86 -11.28 15.44
CA LEU A 26 -1.92 -11.52 14.35
C LEU A 26 -0.61 -10.79 14.63
N GLU A 27 0.50 -11.47 14.41
CA GLU A 27 1.83 -10.90 14.39
C GLU A 27 2.51 -11.29 13.08
N VAL A 28 3.12 -10.31 12.39
CA VAL A 28 3.90 -10.53 11.18
C VAL A 28 5.27 -9.89 11.36
N LYS A 29 6.32 -10.68 11.13
CA LYS A 29 7.72 -10.25 11.25
C LYS A 29 8.29 -9.80 9.91
N SER A 30 9.42 -9.11 9.97
CA SER A 30 10.14 -8.73 8.76
C SER A 30 10.53 -9.98 7.95
N GLY A 31 10.33 -9.91 6.62
CA GLY A 31 10.61 -11.01 5.70
C GLY A 31 9.55 -12.10 5.64
N GLU A 32 8.50 -12.04 6.44
CA GLU A 32 7.39 -13.00 6.35
C GLU A 32 6.46 -12.68 5.17
N PHE A 33 5.87 -13.73 4.62
CA PHE A 33 4.85 -13.66 3.59
C PHE A 33 3.54 -14.24 4.14
N LEU A 34 2.48 -13.42 4.17
CA LEU A 34 1.18 -13.79 4.72
C LEU A 34 0.10 -13.83 3.62
N TYR A 35 -0.58 -14.95 3.47
CA TYR A 35 -1.80 -15.04 2.65
C TYR A 35 -3.05 -14.80 3.49
N ILE A 36 -3.91 -13.89 3.01
CA ILE A 36 -5.24 -13.67 3.59
C ILE A 36 -6.27 -14.32 2.66
N ILE A 37 -6.83 -15.43 3.10
CA ILE A 37 -7.79 -16.23 2.34
C ILE A 37 -9.20 -16.15 2.94
N GLY A 38 -10.20 -16.32 2.12
CA GLY A 38 -11.62 -16.31 2.55
C GLY A 38 -12.57 -16.02 1.40
N LYS A 39 -13.85 -16.31 1.62
CA LYS A 39 -14.92 -16.05 0.63
C LYS A 39 -15.03 -14.56 0.30
N THR A 40 -15.64 -14.25 -0.85
CA THR A 40 -16.02 -12.86 -1.18
C THR A 40 -16.93 -12.31 -0.10
N GLY A 41 -16.69 -11.07 0.33
CA GLY A 41 -17.45 -10.45 1.43
C GLY A 41 -17.00 -10.83 2.85
N SER A 42 -15.97 -11.66 3.02
CA SER A 42 -15.47 -12.05 4.36
C SER A 42 -14.66 -10.98 5.09
N GLY A 43 -14.56 -9.75 4.56
CA GLY A 43 -13.87 -8.65 5.22
C GLY A 43 -12.39 -8.46 4.87
N LYS A 44 -11.80 -9.27 3.96
CA LYS A 44 -10.37 -9.15 3.60
C LYS A 44 -9.96 -7.73 3.19
N SER A 45 -10.79 -7.09 2.37
CA SER A 45 -10.53 -5.70 1.94
C SER A 45 -10.66 -4.71 3.10
N SER A 46 -11.61 -4.92 4.01
CA SER A 46 -11.75 -4.08 5.21
C SER A 46 -10.57 -4.24 6.14
N PHE A 47 -10.06 -5.47 6.29
CA PHE A 47 -8.84 -5.73 7.03
C PHE A 47 -7.64 -4.95 6.45
N LEU A 48 -7.39 -5.07 5.14
CA LEU A 48 -6.32 -4.31 4.49
C LEU A 48 -6.52 -2.80 4.63
N LYS A 49 -7.75 -2.30 4.46
CA LYS A 49 -8.09 -0.88 4.63
C LYS A 49 -7.76 -0.35 6.02
N THR A 50 -7.94 -1.15 7.05
CA THR A 50 -7.54 -0.81 8.42
C THR A 50 -6.03 -0.68 8.56
N LEU A 51 -5.25 -1.55 7.90
CA LEU A 51 -3.78 -1.51 7.99
C LEU A 51 -3.16 -0.24 7.38
N TYR A 52 -3.78 0.35 6.34
CA TYR A 52 -3.30 1.61 5.77
C TYR A 52 -4.18 2.82 6.14
N ALA A 53 -4.99 2.67 7.20
CA ALA A 53 -5.83 3.72 7.78
C ALA A 53 -6.83 4.36 6.78
N ASP A 54 -7.47 3.55 5.93
CA ASP A 54 -8.65 3.93 5.16
C ASP A 54 -9.95 3.63 5.95
N LEU A 55 -9.87 2.66 6.85
CA LEU A 55 -10.83 2.41 7.91
C LEU A 55 -10.16 2.60 9.28
N PRO A 56 -10.78 3.33 10.22
CA PRO A 56 -10.21 3.51 11.54
C PRO A 56 -10.23 2.19 12.33
N LEU A 57 -9.20 1.97 13.14
CA LEU A 57 -9.20 0.92 14.16
C LEU A 57 -9.75 1.49 15.46
N THR A 58 -10.93 1.00 15.88
CA THR A 58 -11.66 1.52 17.05
C THR A 58 -11.72 0.54 18.22
N GLU A 59 -11.37 -0.73 18.01
CA GLU A 59 -11.41 -1.76 19.03
C GLU A 59 -10.23 -2.71 18.94
N GLY A 60 -9.61 -3.01 20.08
CA GLY A 60 -8.39 -3.79 20.19
C GLY A 60 -7.14 -2.92 20.18
N GLY A 61 -5.98 -3.54 20.04
CA GLY A 61 -4.68 -2.90 19.91
C GLY A 61 -4.02 -3.27 18.59
N GLY A 62 -3.45 -2.31 17.87
CA GLY A 62 -2.80 -2.60 16.60
C GLY A 62 -1.68 -1.63 16.26
N SER A 63 -0.55 -2.17 15.81
CA SER A 63 0.56 -1.37 15.29
C SER A 63 1.08 -1.93 13.98
N ILE A 64 1.52 -1.06 13.08
CA ILE A 64 2.15 -1.42 11.81
C ILE A 64 3.29 -0.42 11.51
N VAL A 65 4.46 -0.91 11.14
CA VAL A 65 5.68 -0.13 10.79
C VAL A 65 5.89 1.07 11.75
N ASP A 66 5.86 0.78 13.06
CA ASP A 66 6.04 1.75 14.17
C ASP A 66 4.90 2.74 14.39
N PHE A 67 3.77 2.61 13.69
CA PHE A 67 2.58 3.42 13.92
C PHE A 67 1.55 2.65 14.74
N ASP A 68 1.01 3.28 15.80
CA ASP A 68 -0.18 2.81 16.47
C ASP A 68 -1.41 3.15 15.60
N LEU A 69 -2.23 2.13 15.32
CA LEU A 69 -3.42 2.28 14.48
C LEU A 69 -4.62 2.81 15.27
N VAL A 70 -4.66 2.62 16.60
CA VAL A 70 -5.78 3.05 17.45
C VAL A 70 -5.76 4.57 17.64
N ASP A 71 -4.59 5.11 17.96
CA ASP A 71 -4.39 6.54 18.22
C ASP A 71 -3.87 7.31 17.00
N LEU A 72 -4.03 6.75 15.81
CA LEU A 72 -3.50 7.35 14.59
C LEU A 72 -4.28 8.60 14.21
N LYS A 73 -3.64 9.75 14.39
CA LYS A 73 -4.20 11.05 13.98
C LYS A 73 -4.19 11.18 12.44
N GLU A 74 -5.20 11.86 11.89
CA GLU A 74 -5.33 12.10 10.44
C GLU A 74 -4.05 12.67 9.81
N ASN A 75 -3.38 13.60 10.50
CA ASN A 75 -2.12 14.19 10.05
C ASN A 75 -0.97 13.18 9.93
N ASN A 76 -1.05 12.03 10.59
CA ASN A 76 -0.03 10.98 10.57
C ASN A 76 -0.30 9.92 9.49
N ILE A 77 -1.52 9.83 8.95
CA ILE A 77 -1.89 8.86 7.91
C ILE A 77 -0.97 8.95 6.68
N PRO A 78 -0.62 10.14 6.14
CA PRO A 78 0.30 10.24 5.03
C PRO A 78 1.70 9.66 5.34
N PHE A 79 2.18 9.79 6.56
CA PHE A 79 3.48 9.25 6.97
C PHE A 79 3.44 7.73 7.13
N LEU A 80 2.36 7.16 7.66
CA LEU A 80 2.12 5.72 7.64
C LEU A 80 2.14 5.18 6.21
N ARG A 81 1.34 5.78 5.31
CA ARG A 81 1.21 5.34 3.92
C ARG A 81 2.52 5.41 3.12
N ARG A 82 3.45 6.30 3.49
CA ARG A 82 4.81 6.35 2.92
C ARG A 82 5.70 5.17 3.34
N LYS A 83 5.36 4.49 4.43
CA LYS A 83 6.09 3.31 4.92
C LYS A 83 5.57 1.99 4.35
N ILE A 84 4.44 2.04 3.63
CA ILE A 84 3.74 0.84 3.16
C ILE A 84 3.57 0.94 1.65
N GLY A 85 4.06 -0.06 0.91
CA GLY A 85 3.74 -0.23 -0.50
C GLY A 85 2.37 -0.90 -0.66
N ILE A 86 1.44 -0.25 -1.37
CA ILE A 86 0.10 -0.78 -1.60
C ILE A 86 -0.13 -0.98 -3.10
N VAL A 87 -0.53 -2.20 -3.48
CA VAL A 87 -0.99 -2.52 -4.84
C VAL A 87 -2.49 -2.77 -4.79
N PHE A 88 -3.26 -1.90 -5.42
CA PHE A 88 -4.72 -2.01 -5.51
C PHE A 88 -5.15 -2.97 -6.60
N GLN A 89 -6.31 -3.62 -6.42
CA GLN A 89 -6.88 -4.57 -7.40
C GLN A 89 -7.16 -3.91 -8.77
N ASP A 90 -7.55 -2.64 -8.78
CA ASP A 90 -7.80 -1.82 -9.97
C ASP A 90 -6.61 -0.92 -10.34
N PHE A 91 -5.42 -1.29 -9.85
CA PHE A 91 -4.12 -0.65 -10.06
C PHE A 91 -4.05 0.83 -9.67
N LYS A 92 -5.11 1.60 -9.74
CA LYS A 92 -5.19 3.04 -9.42
C LYS A 92 -4.08 3.86 -10.12
N LEU A 93 -3.77 3.53 -11.36
CA LEU A 93 -2.89 4.35 -12.19
C LEU A 93 -3.64 5.60 -12.64
N LEU A 94 -2.94 6.73 -12.70
CA LEU A 94 -3.49 7.99 -13.21
C LEU A 94 -3.61 7.88 -14.74
N PRO A 95 -4.82 7.91 -15.29
CA PRO A 95 -5.05 7.59 -16.70
C PRO A 95 -4.61 8.69 -17.67
N ASP A 96 -4.47 9.93 -17.14
CA ASP A 96 -4.07 11.13 -17.85
C ASP A 96 -2.55 11.35 -17.87
N ARG A 97 -1.77 10.41 -17.37
CA ARG A 97 -0.32 10.49 -17.20
C ARG A 97 0.37 9.25 -17.71
N SER A 98 1.56 9.44 -18.30
CA SER A 98 2.44 8.33 -18.67
C SER A 98 2.89 7.52 -17.45
N ILE A 99 3.47 6.36 -17.68
CA ILE A 99 4.02 5.52 -16.60
C ILE A 99 5.07 6.27 -15.80
N LYS A 100 6.01 6.94 -16.48
CA LYS A 100 7.02 7.79 -15.83
C LYS A 100 6.38 8.88 -14.97
N GLU A 101 5.36 9.56 -15.47
CA GLU A 101 4.66 10.63 -14.74
C GLU A 101 3.85 10.10 -13.55
N ASN A 102 3.30 8.87 -13.64
CA ASN A 102 2.70 8.17 -12.50
C ASN A 102 3.71 7.94 -11.38
N MET A 103 4.96 7.58 -11.71
CA MET A 103 6.04 7.39 -10.74
C MET A 103 6.51 8.72 -10.16
N LEU A 104 6.75 9.73 -11.03
CA LEU A 104 7.15 11.07 -10.62
C LEU A 104 6.13 11.72 -9.66
N PHE A 105 4.84 11.47 -9.86
CA PHE A 105 3.79 11.97 -8.97
C PHE A 105 3.99 11.48 -7.54
N VAL A 106 4.28 10.19 -7.36
CA VAL A 106 4.52 9.58 -6.03
C VAL A 106 5.79 10.14 -5.40
N LEU A 107 6.90 10.18 -6.13
CA LEU A 107 8.17 10.69 -5.60
C LEU A 107 8.05 12.15 -5.14
N LYS A 108 7.42 13.00 -5.95
CA LYS A 108 7.16 14.40 -5.55
C LYS A 108 6.26 14.50 -4.32
N ALA A 109 5.19 13.70 -4.25
CA ALA A 109 4.28 13.66 -3.11
C ALA A 109 4.96 13.16 -1.82
N THR A 110 6.04 12.38 -1.94
CA THR A 110 6.84 11.89 -0.82
C THR A 110 8.03 12.79 -0.48
N GLY A 111 8.19 13.93 -1.17
CA GLY A 111 9.16 14.98 -0.83
C GLY A 111 10.48 14.93 -1.61
N TRP A 112 10.54 14.13 -2.67
CA TRP A 112 11.72 14.14 -3.56
C TRP A 112 11.76 15.42 -4.40
N ASN A 113 12.94 16.04 -4.47
CA ASN A 113 13.15 17.30 -5.19
C ASN A 113 14.25 17.21 -6.25
N ASP A 114 15.15 16.23 -6.16
CA ASP A 114 16.23 16.03 -7.13
C ASP A 114 15.72 15.25 -8.33
N VAL A 115 15.70 15.90 -9.50
CA VAL A 115 15.19 15.32 -10.75
C VAL A 115 16.02 14.11 -11.19
N ALA A 116 17.36 14.21 -11.09
CA ALA A 116 18.25 13.13 -11.51
C ALA A 116 18.09 11.89 -10.61
N ALA A 117 17.96 12.10 -9.30
CA ALA A 117 17.70 11.02 -8.34
C ALA A 117 16.32 10.38 -8.56
N MET A 118 15.28 11.16 -8.86
CA MET A 118 13.96 10.65 -9.19
C MET A 118 13.99 9.79 -10.47
N ASP A 119 14.64 10.26 -11.52
CA ASP A 119 14.75 9.52 -12.78
C ASP A 119 15.50 8.21 -12.60
N ALA A 120 16.61 8.21 -11.87
CA ALA A 120 17.36 6.99 -11.55
C ALA A 120 16.52 5.99 -10.74
N LYS A 121 15.75 6.47 -9.75
CA LYS A 121 14.88 5.62 -8.94
C LYS A 121 13.74 5.01 -9.77
N ILE A 122 13.14 5.78 -10.67
CA ILE A 122 12.11 5.29 -11.59
C ILE A 122 12.67 4.19 -12.49
N GLU A 123 13.84 4.42 -13.10
CA GLU A 123 14.49 3.43 -13.94
C GLU A 123 14.79 2.14 -13.16
N GLU A 124 15.32 2.25 -11.94
CA GLU A 124 15.57 1.12 -11.04
C GLU A 124 14.32 0.26 -10.83
N VAL A 125 13.20 0.88 -10.41
CA VAL A 125 11.99 0.12 -10.06
C VAL A 125 11.29 -0.43 -11.29
N LEU A 126 11.31 0.27 -12.43
CA LEU A 126 10.74 -0.23 -13.68
C LEU A 126 11.54 -1.42 -14.23
N LYS A 127 12.86 -1.40 -14.13
CA LYS A 127 13.71 -2.56 -14.48
C LYS A 127 13.41 -3.80 -13.63
N LYS A 128 13.13 -3.63 -12.33
CA LYS A 128 12.78 -4.76 -11.44
C LYS A 128 11.52 -5.50 -11.88
N VAL A 129 10.67 -4.88 -12.68
CA VAL A 129 9.40 -5.45 -13.15
C VAL A 129 9.35 -5.60 -14.68
N ASP A 130 10.48 -5.46 -15.39
CA ASP A 130 10.61 -5.53 -16.84
C ASP A 130 9.69 -4.55 -17.59
N MET A 131 9.62 -3.29 -17.13
CA MET A 131 8.75 -2.25 -17.69
C MET A 131 9.51 -0.98 -18.11
N ASP A 132 10.82 -0.95 -18.06
CA ASP A 132 11.66 0.21 -18.36
C ASP A 132 11.47 0.74 -19.79
N SER A 133 11.34 -0.13 -20.78
CA SER A 133 11.10 0.23 -22.18
C SER A 133 9.72 0.87 -22.43
N LEU A 134 8.79 0.77 -21.48
CA LEU A 134 7.40 1.23 -21.60
C LEU A 134 7.12 2.50 -20.80
N SER A 135 8.15 3.12 -20.21
CA SER A 135 8.02 4.28 -19.28
C SER A 135 7.26 5.48 -19.88
N GLY A 136 7.34 5.70 -21.19
CA GLY A 136 6.63 6.77 -21.89
C GLY A 136 5.17 6.46 -22.27
N LYS A 137 4.72 5.21 -22.10
CA LYS A 137 3.35 4.81 -22.46
C LYS A 137 2.33 5.30 -21.44
N MET A 138 1.09 5.42 -21.91
CA MET A 138 -0.08 5.71 -21.06
C MET A 138 -0.66 4.40 -20.50
N PRO A 139 -1.33 4.40 -19.33
CA PRO A 139 -1.92 3.19 -18.74
C PRO A 139 -2.84 2.41 -19.70
N HIS A 140 -3.67 3.10 -20.48
CA HIS A 140 -4.59 2.48 -21.42
C HIS A 140 -3.90 1.76 -22.61
N GLN A 141 -2.61 1.99 -22.83
CA GLN A 141 -1.80 1.33 -23.85
C GLN A 141 -1.17 0.02 -23.34
N LEU A 142 -1.37 -0.31 -22.07
CA LEU A 142 -0.82 -1.47 -21.42
C LEU A 142 -1.88 -2.56 -21.21
N SER A 143 -1.47 -3.81 -21.32
CA SER A 143 -2.26 -4.96 -20.89
C SER A 143 -2.48 -4.92 -19.37
N GLY A 144 -3.48 -5.65 -18.84
CA GLY A 144 -3.74 -5.73 -17.40
C GLY A 144 -2.53 -6.22 -16.58
N GLY A 145 -1.78 -7.19 -17.12
CA GLY A 145 -0.56 -7.69 -16.48
C GLY A 145 0.56 -6.65 -16.44
N GLU A 146 0.71 -5.84 -17.49
CA GLU A 146 1.67 -4.73 -17.51
C GLU A 146 1.26 -3.61 -16.55
N GLN A 147 -0.02 -3.26 -16.47
CA GLN A 147 -0.54 -2.30 -15.50
C GLN A 147 -0.28 -2.77 -14.06
N GLN A 148 -0.45 -4.06 -13.79
CA GLN A 148 -0.14 -4.65 -12.49
C GLN A 148 1.34 -4.52 -12.16
N ARG A 149 2.26 -4.84 -13.08
CA ARG A 149 3.71 -4.67 -12.87
C ARG A 149 4.07 -3.21 -12.61
N VAL A 150 3.48 -2.27 -13.34
CA VAL A 150 3.66 -0.83 -13.08
C VAL A 150 3.15 -0.44 -11.68
N ALA A 151 2.00 -0.96 -11.25
CA ALA A 151 1.49 -0.70 -9.91
C ALA A 151 2.42 -1.27 -8.82
N ILE A 152 3.05 -2.43 -9.06
CA ILE A 152 4.08 -2.99 -8.18
C ILE A 152 5.32 -2.08 -8.16
N ALA A 153 5.82 -1.65 -9.33
CA ALA A 153 6.96 -0.73 -9.40
C ALA A 153 6.68 0.57 -8.61
N ARG A 154 5.47 1.12 -8.73
CA ARG A 154 5.05 2.31 -7.97
C ARG A 154 5.04 2.08 -6.46
N ALA A 155 4.72 0.88 -6.01
CA ALA A 155 4.75 0.52 -4.58
C ALA A 155 6.18 0.30 -4.05
N LEU A 156 7.19 0.22 -4.92
CA LEU A 156 8.61 0.08 -4.58
C LEU A 156 9.37 1.43 -4.52
N LEU A 157 8.70 2.54 -4.85
CA LEU A 157 9.26 3.89 -4.74
C LEU A 157 9.37 4.33 -3.29
#